data_2cebfd69e454b3442594827d9caa49c7
#
_entry.id   2cebfd69e454b3442594827d9caa49c7
#
_cell.length_a   1.000
_cell.length_b   1.000
_cell.length_c   1.000
_cell.angle_alpha   90.00
_cell.angle_beta   90.00
_cell.angle_gamma   90.00
#
_symmetry.space_group_name_H-M   'P 1'
#
loop_
_entity.id
_entity.type
_entity.pdbx_description
1 polymer ?
#
loop_
_entity_poly.entity_id
_entity_poly.type
_entity_poly.pdbx_seq_one_letter_code
_entity_poly.pdbx_strand_id
1 'polypeptide(L)'
;MHEMVITKAILDLALERAEGRRVTGITLAVGEISSVVPGSVAIFFKHLSKETLAEGAELHFEVLPLAMTCGDCGAPVDLSAWEGRGPHAKMERAFVHGCGCGGRDLEVTSGIGLELRSIDVVEGEDV
;
A
#
# COMPACT_ATOMS: atom_id res chain seq x y z
N MET A 1 14.63 1.05 7.84
CA MET A 1 15.50 0.93 6.66
C MET A 1 14.74 0.73 5.38
N HIS A 2 13.87 -0.25 5.37
CA HIS A 2 13.12 -0.53 4.15
C HIS A 2 12.22 0.63 3.74
N GLU A 3 11.67 1.34 4.72
CA GLU A 3 10.78 2.47 4.44
C GLU A 3 11.48 3.59 3.68
N MET A 4 12.77 3.81 3.94
CA MET A 4 13.47 4.87 3.22
C MET A 4 13.61 4.53 1.74
N VAL A 5 13.99 3.30 1.42
CA VAL A 5 14.15 2.85 0.05
C VAL A 5 12.81 2.91 -0.69
N ILE A 6 11.77 2.41 -0.04
CA ILE A 6 10.43 2.39 -0.60
C ILE A 6 9.93 3.81 -0.83
N THR A 7 10.15 4.69 0.14
CA THR A 7 9.72 6.09 0.04
C THR A 7 10.41 6.79 -1.10
N LYS A 8 11.72 6.55 -1.29
CA LYS A 8 12.46 7.16 -2.39
C LYS A 8 11.90 6.70 -3.74
N ALA A 9 11.58 5.41 -3.84
CA ALA A 9 11.02 4.86 -5.07
C ALA A 9 9.65 5.49 -5.38
N ILE A 10 8.82 5.67 -4.35
CA ILE A 10 7.50 6.30 -4.51
C ILE A 10 7.66 7.76 -4.95
N LEU A 11 8.59 8.48 -4.33
CA LEU A 11 8.86 9.87 -4.69
C LEU A 11 9.30 9.98 -6.15
N ASP A 12 10.25 9.14 -6.56
CA ASP A 12 10.74 9.16 -7.94
C ASP A 12 9.61 8.85 -8.93
N LEU A 13 8.77 7.90 -8.60
CA LEU A 13 7.63 7.54 -9.46
C LEU A 13 6.63 8.69 -9.55
N ALA A 14 6.35 9.34 -8.43
CA ALA A 14 5.41 10.47 -8.41
C ALA A 14 5.94 11.61 -9.26
N LEU A 15 7.23 11.91 -9.14
CA LEU A 15 7.84 12.98 -9.93
C LEU A 15 7.82 12.65 -11.42
N GLU A 16 8.05 11.39 -11.76
CA GLU A 16 7.99 10.94 -13.14
C GLU A 16 6.58 11.12 -13.72
N ARG A 17 5.57 10.73 -12.97
CA ARG A 17 4.18 10.87 -13.41
C ARG A 17 3.73 12.33 -13.49
N ALA A 18 4.34 13.19 -12.68
CA ALA A 18 3.97 14.61 -12.67
C ALA A 18 4.46 15.34 -13.91
N GLU A 19 5.47 14.83 -14.58
CA GLU A 19 5.98 15.39 -15.84
C GLU A 19 6.31 16.89 -15.72
N GLY A 20 7.05 17.22 -14.68
CA GLY A 20 7.50 18.60 -14.47
C GLY A 20 6.53 19.50 -13.73
N ARG A 21 5.35 19.00 -13.39
CA ARG A 21 4.37 19.78 -12.63
C ARG A 21 4.63 19.63 -11.14
N ARG A 22 4.18 20.61 -10.37
CA ARG A 22 4.30 20.54 -8.92
C ARG A 22 3.29 19.54 -8.36
N VAL A 23 3.76 18.66 -7.48
CA VAL A 23 2.92 17.66 -6.83
C VAL A 23 2.46 18.23 -5.49
N THR A 24 1.15 18.28 -5.29
CA THR A 24 0.57 18.80 -4.05
C THR A 24 0.02 17.71 -3.15
N GLY A 25 -0.21 16.53 -3.69
CA GLY A 25 -0.70 15.40 -2.91
C GLY A 25 -0.34 14.09 -3.54
N ILE A 26 -0.18 13.07 -2.70
CA ILE A 26 0.13 11.71 -3.15
C ILE A 26 -0.73 10.77 -2.32
N THR A 27 -1.46 9.90 -3.00
CA THR A 27 -2.27 8.88 -2.33
C THR A 27 -1.58 7.54 -2.47
N LEU A 28 -1.34 6.91 -1.33
CA LEU A 28 -0.65 5.63 -1.25
C LEU A 28 -1.58 4.58 -0.65
N ALA A 29 -1.52 3.37 -1.20
CA ALA A 29 -2.25 2.24 -0.64
C ALA A 29 -1.27 1.36 0.12
N VAL A 30 -1.58 1.11 1.39
CA VAL A 30 -0.74 0.31 2.28
C VAL A 30 -1.47 -0.97 2.63
N GLY A 31 -0.83 -2.11 2.39
CA GLY A 31 -1.43 -3.40 2.69
C GLY A 31 -1.68 -3.59 4.17
N GLU A 32 -2.81 -4.20 4.50
CA GLU A 32 -3.20 -4.47 5.89
C GLU A 32 -2.14 -5.27 6.64
N ILE A 33 -1.47 -6.18 5.94
CA ILE A 33 -0.41 -7.01 6.53
C ILE A 33 0.99 -6.56 6.11
N SER A 34 1.11 -5.35 5.56
CA SER A 34 2.39 -4.81 5.17
C SER A 34 3.23 -4.49 6.41
N SER A 35 4.53 -4.65 6.29
CA SER A 35 5.46 -4.23 7.35
C SER A 35 5.79 -2.75 7.25
N VAL A 36 5.27 -2.08 6.23
CA VAL A 36 5.52 -0.65 6.05
C VAL A 36 4.74 0.16 7.09
N VAL A 37 5.43 1.08 7.74
CA VAL A 37 4.84 1.94 8.76
C VAL A 37 4.57 3.31 8.15
N PRO A 38 3.29 3.71 7.99
CA PRO A 38 2.97 4.98 7.34
C PRO A 38 3.65 6.20 7.97
N GLY A 39 3.77 6.21 9.29
CA GLY A 39 4.45 7.31 9.98
C GLY A 39 5.90 7.46 9.56
N SER A 40 6.60 6.34 9.39
CA SER A 40 7.98 6.36 8.94
C SER A 40 8.08 6.85 7.51
N VAL A 41 7.17 6.40 6.65
CA VAL A 41 7.12 6.85 5.26
C VAL A 41 6.95 8.36 5.21
N ALA A 42 6.05 8.91 6.03
CA ALA A 42 5.80 10.34 6.05
C ALA A 42 7.05 11.12 6.46
N ILE A 43 7.77 10.63 7.45
CA ILE A 43 9.00 11.28 7.91
C ILE A 43 10.06 11.27 6.83
N PHE A 44 10.30 10.12 6.23
CA PHE A 44 11.30 10.01 5.17
C PHE A 44 10.91 10.84 3.96
N PHE A 45 9.62 10.86 3.62
CA PHE A 45 9.14 11.64 2.49
C PHE A 45 9.43 13.13 2.71
N LYS A 46 9.19 13.61 3.91
CA LYS A 46 9.43 15.01 4.24
C LYS A 46 10.87 15.39 3.98
N HIS A 47 11.80 14.51 4.31
CA HIS A 47 13.23 14.77 4.08
C HIS A 47 13.63 14.60 2.62
N LEU A 48 13.17 13.52 2.00
CA LEU A 48 13.59 13.19 0.64
C LEU A 48 13.02 14.13 -0.40
N SER A 49 11.84 14.70 -0.12
CA SER A 49 11.17 15.57 -1.10
C SER A 49 11.67 17.00 -1.10
N LYS A 50 12.53 17.37 -0.15
CA LYS A 50 13.06 18.74 -0.11
C LYS A 50 13.74 19.09 -1.41
N GLU A 51 13.46 20.31 -1.90
CA GLU A 51 14.03 20.85 -3.13
C GLU A 51 13.60 20.08 -4.37
N THR A 52 12.47 19.35 -4.27
CA THR A 52 11.87 18.72 -5.43
C THR A 52 10.48 19.32 -5.67
N LEU A 53 9.89 18.99 -6.81
CA LEU A 53 8.53 19.46 -7.13
C LEU A 53 7.47 18.83 -6.21
N ALA A 54 7.84 17.88 -5.36
CA ALA A 54 6.92 17.28 -4.42
C ALA A 54 7.12 17.79 -3.00
N GLU A 55 7.97 18.78 -2.80
CA GLU A 55 8.18 19.33 -1.47
C GLU A 55 6.86 19.90 -0.93
N GLY A 56 6.50 19.52 0.29
CA GLY A 56 5.28 20.00 0.91
C GLY A 56 4.03 19.25 0.48
N ALA A 57 4.15 18.26 -0.39
CA ALA A 57 2.99 17.47 -0.81
C ALA A 57 2.40 16.72 0.38
N GLU A 58 1.07 16.62 0.41
CA GLU A 58 0.38 15.85 1.45
C GLU A 58 0.34 14.39 1.06
N LEU A 59 0.61 13.53 2.04
CA LEU A 59 0.49 12.09 1.84
C LEU A 59 -0.84 11.60 2.41
N HIS A 60 -1.58 10.86 1.61
CA HIS A 60 -2.83 10.24 2.03
C HIS A 60 -2.65 8.74 1.95
N PHE A 61 -3.01 8.04 3.02
CA PHE A 61 -2.84 6.60 3.09
C PHE A 61 -4.20 5.92 3.07
N GLU A 62 -4.34 4.94 2.19
CA GLU A 62 -5.50 4.06 2.14
C GLU A 62 -5.03 2.66 2.53
N VAL A 63 -5.84 1.96 3.30
CA VAL A 63 -5.50 0.59 3.69
C VAL A 63 -6.08 -0.38 2.66
N LEU A 64 -5.23 -1.26 2.16
CA LEU A 64 -5.67 -2.36 1.30
C LEU A 64 -5.93 -3.57 2.18
N PRO A 65 -7.20 -4.02 2.26
CA PRO A 65 -7.53 -5.15 3.12
C PRO A 65 -6.85 -6.43 2.66
N LEU A 66 -6.57 -7.31 3.62
CA LEU A 66 -6.08 -8.63 3.32
C LEU A 66 -7.12 -9.38 2.49
N ALA A 67 -6.70 -9.97 1.40
CA ALA A 67 -7.55 -10.84 0.59
C ALA A 67 -6.75 -12.07 0.22
N MET A 68 -7.40 -13.23 0.24
CA MET A 68 -6.76 -14.50 -0.07
C MET A 68 -7.64 -15.27 -1.03
N THR A 69 -7.00 -16.08 -1.87
CA THR A 69 -7.69 -16.90 -2.85
C THR A 69 -7.21 -18.33 -2.72
N CYS A 70 -8.12 -19.27 -2.88
CA CYS A 70 -7.78 -20.68 -2.84
C CYS A 70 -7.24 -21.12 -4.20
N GLY A 71 -6.03 -21.67 -4.21
CA GLY A 71 -5.42 -22.17 -5.44
C GLY A 71 -6.08 -23.45 -5.95
N ASP A 72 -6.79 -24.14 -5.07
CA ASP A 72 -7.44 -25.41 -5.46
C ASP A 72 -8.78 -25.19 -6.15
N CYS A 73 -9.58 -24.24 -5.69
CA CYS A 73 -10.90 -24.00 -6.29
C CYS A 73 -11.02 -22.64 -6.96
N GLY A 74 -10.04 -21.76 -6.77
CA GLY A 74 -10.03 -20.44 -7.40
C GLY A 74 -10.95 -19.42 -6.74
N ALA A 75 -11.64 -19.77 -5.67
CA ALA A 75 -12.58 -18.86 -5.02
C ALA A 75 -11.89 -18.00 -3.97
N PRO A 76 -12.44 -16.80 -3.70
CA PRO A 76 -11.94 -15.99 -2.60
C PRO A 76 -12.18 -16.70 -1.27
N VAL A 77 -11.23 -16.56 -0.35
CA VAL A 77 -11.36 -17.13 0.99
C VAL A 77 -12.16 -16.15 1.85
N ASP A 78 -13.18 -16.65 2.54
CA ASP A 78 -13.99 -15.80 3.41
C ASP A 78 -13.26 -15.60 4.73
N LEU A 79 -12.87 -14.37 5.01
CA LEU A 79 -12.13 -14.02 6.21
C LEU A 79 -13.01 -13.37 7.27
N SER A 80 -14.31 -13.27 7.03
CA SER A 80 -15.21 -12.51 7.90
C SER A 80 -15.30 -13.07 9.32
N ALA A 81 -15.09 -14.37 9.49
CA ALA A 81 -15.15 -15.00 10.81
C ALA A 81 -14.05 -14.49 11.74
N TRP A 82 -13.00 -13.88 11.20
CA TRP A 82 -11.84 -13.45 11.98
C TRP A 82 -11.66 -11.94 11.98
N GLU A 83 -12.66 -11.21 11.57
CA GLU A 83 -12.63 -9.74 11.61
C GLU A 83 -12.43 -9.27 13.04
N GLY A 84 -11.65 -8.21 13.20
CA GLY A 84 -11.39 -7.63 14.51
C GLY A 84 -10.24 -8.26 15.27
N ARG A 85 -9.64 -9.31 14.74
CA ARG A 85 -8.52 -9.99 15.39
C ARG A 85 -7.17 -9.46 14.96
N GLY A 86 -7.15 -8.54 14.03
CA GLY A 86 -5.92 -8.02 13.46
C GLY A 86 -5.51 -8.81 12.22
N PRO A 87 -4.76 -8.16 11.31
CA PRO A 87 -4.50 -8.75 10.00
C PRO A 87 -3.65 -10.02 10.04
N HIS A 88 -2.65 -10.08 10.92
CA HIS A 88 -1.79 -11.26 10.99
C HIS A 88 -2.55 -12.46 11.54
N ALA A 89 -3.36 -12.25 12.58
CA ALA A 89 -4.16 -13.32 13.15
C ALA A 89 -5.19 -13.83 12.15
N LYS A 90 -5.78 -12.93 11.38
CA LYS A 90 -6.74 -13.27 10.34
C LYS A 90 -6.10 -14.17 9.28
N MET A 91 -4.92 -13.80 8.83
CA MET A 91 -4.18 -14.57 7.84
C MET A 91 -3.79 -15.94 8.38
N GLU A 92 -3.31 -15.99 9.61
CA GLU A 92 -2.90 -17.23 10.24
C GLU A 92 -4.08 -18.20 10.38
N ARG A 93 -5.24 -17.67 10.80
CA ARG A 93 -6.43 -18.51 10.93
C ARG A 93 -6.87 -19.08 9.59
N ALA A 94 -6.76 -18.27 8.53
CA ALA A 94 -7.13 -18.74 7.20
C ALA A 94 -6.26 -19.94 6.79
N PHE A 95 -4.96 -19.85 7.03
CA PHE A 95 -4.07 -20.97 6.69
C PHE A 95 -4.36 -22.22 7.52
N VAL A 96 -4.77 -22.05 8.77
CA VAL A 96 -5.10 -23.19 9.63
C VAL A 96 -6.39 -23.88 9.16
N HIS A 97 -7.41 -23.09 8.83
CA HIS A 97 -8.73 -23.63 8.47
C HIS A 97 -8.84 -24.05 7.00
N GLY A 98 -8.08 -23.41 6.13
CA GLY A 98 -8.17 -23.67 4.71
C GLY A 98 -9.42 -23.09 4.09
N CYS A 99 -9.70 -23.50 2.87
CA CYS A 99 -10.86 -23.05 2.13
C CYS A 99 -12.06 -23.94 2.44
N GLY A 100 -13.27 -23.40 2.27
CA GLY A 100 -14.49 -24.18 2.41
C GLY A 100 -14.58 -25.39 1.48
N CYS A 101 -13.80 -25.38 0.39
CA CYS A 101 -13.75 -26.53 -0.52
C CYS A 101 -12.87 -27.66 0.00
N GLY A 102 -12.21 -27.46 1.15
CA GLY A 102 -11.28 -28.42 1.72
C GLY A 102 -9.84 -28.21 1.26
N GLY A 103 -9.60 -27.29 0.35
CA GLY A 103 -8.26 -27.01 -0.14
C GLY A 103 -7.44 -26.21 0.86
N ARG A 104 -6.13 -26.36 0.78
CA ARG A 104 -5.21 -25.68 1.67
C ARG A 104 -4.16 -24.85 0.97
N ASP A 105 -4.22 -24.79 -0.35
CA ASP A 105 -3.29 -24.00 -1.14
C ASP A 105 -3.82 -22.58 -1.26
N LEU A 106 -3.61 -21.80 -0.20
CA LEU A 106 -4.12 -20.43 -0.13
C LEU A 106 -3.02 -19.45 -0.50
N GLU A 107 -3.40 -18.43 -1.26
CA GLU A 107 -2.48 -17.37 -1.68
C GLU A 107 -3.03 -16.03 -1.22
N VAL A 108 -2.12 -15.16 -0.74
CA VAL A 108 -2.49 -13.78 -0.42
C VAL A 108 -2.50 -13.00 -1.72
N THR A 109 -3.67 -12.47 -2.08
CA THR A 109 -3.83 -11.76 -3.34
C THR A 109 -3.94 -10.24 -3.17
N SER A 110 -4.10 -9.75 -1.95
CA SER A 110 -4.14 -8.32 -1.66
C SER A 110 -3.79 -8.11 -0.19
N GLY A 111 -3.37 -6.90 0.13
CA GLY A 111 -3.07 -6.54 1.51
C GLY A 111 -1.60 -6.56 1.85
N ILE A 112 -0.73 -6.68 0.85
CA ILE A 112 0.71 -6.65 1.02
C ILE A 112 1.27 -5.44 0.29
N GLY A 113 2.30 -4.82 0.88
CA GLY A 113 3.08 -3.83 0.17
C GLY A 113 2.52 -2.43 0.22
N LEU A 114 3.13 -1.58 -0.57
CA LEU A 114 2.81 -0.17 -0.67
C LEU A 114 2.78 0.18 -2.14
N GLU A 115 1.72 0.88 -2.59
CA GLU A 115 1.67 1.28 -3.99
C GLU A 115 1.16 2.69 -4.14
N LEU A 116 1.64 3.34 -5.18
CA LEU A 116 1.21 4.69 -5.53
C LEU A 116 -0.13 4.59 -6.27
N ARG A 117 -1.16 5.19 -5.69
CA ARG A 117 -2.51 5.15 -6.29
C ARG A 117 -2.74 6.33 -7.21
N SER A 118 -2.41 7.52 -6.74
CA SER A 118 -2.66 8.73 -7.52
C SER A 118 -1.82 9.87 -6.98
N ILE A 119 -1.67 10.89 -7.82
CA ILE A 119 -1.03 12.13 -7.40
C ILE A 119 -1.94 13.29 -7.77
N ASP A 120 -1.80 14.38 -7.01
CA ASP A 120 -2.46 15.64 -7.32
C ASP A 120 -1.38 16.61 -7.76
N VAL A 121 -1.61 17.29 -8.87
CA VAL A 121 -0.63 18.23 -9.43
C VAL A 121 -1.30 19.57 -9.69
N VAL A 122 -0.48 20.60 -9.80
CA VAL A 122 -0.95 21.95 -10.15
C VAL A 122 -0.69 22.16 -11.62
N GLU A 123 -1.74 22.39 -12.37
CA GLU A 123 -1.63 22.67 -13.79
C GLU A 123 -1.24 24.11 -14.01
N GLY A 124 -0.37 24.35 -15.00
CA GLY A 124 0.04 25.69 -15.34
C GLY A 124 0.96 26.35 -14.34
N GLU A 125 1.54 25.57 -13.45
CA GLU A 125 2.42 26.06 -12.41
C GLU A 125 3.68 26.73 -12.96
N ASP A 126 4.03 26.37 -14.14
CA ASP A 126 5.25 26.81 -14.78
C ASP A 126 5.24 28.26 -15.21
N VAL A 127 4.14 28.91 -15.09
CA VAL A 127 4.01 30.32 -15.52
C VAL A 127 4.83 31.27 -14.68
#